data_ef87b5546c1a62b7fd165856b3fe5b16
#
_entry.id   ef87b5546c1a62b7fd165856b3fe5b16
#
_cell.length_a   1.000
_cell.length_b   1.000
_cell.length_c   1.000
_cell.angle_alpha   90.00
_cell.angle_beta   90.00
_cell.angle_gamma   90.00
#
_symmetry.space_group_name_H-M   'P 1'
#
loop_
_entity.id
_entity.type
_entity.pdbx_description
1 polymer ?
#
loop_
_entity_poly.entity_id
_entity_poly.type
_entity_poly.pdbx_seq_one_letter_code
_entity_poly.pdbx_strand_id
1 'polypeptide(L)'
;CTANTNGGGDDTGLYQGAVRQNLALLDRYMACEVGYPTPETEKELLFRQFPNLPEHVASNMVSFANEVRKLFMGDADSYENTIEVTLSTRTLIRWADLALKFQPLANQGIEPLSYALDRALAFKATRPTRAMLHELVQRIFAVTF
;
A
#
# COMPACT_ATOMS: atom_id res chain seq x y z
N CYS A 1 8.96 -14.00 -16.05
CA CYS A 1 9.46 -13.64 -14.71
C CYS A 1 8.94 -12.24 -14.35
N THR A 2 8.85 -11.91 -13.07
CA THR A 2 8.45 -10.59 -12.57
C THR A 2 9.58 -9.99 -11.74
N ALA A 3 9.77 -8.68 -11.85
CA ALA A 3 10.80 -7.96 -11.12
C ALA A 3 10.29 -6.57 -10.71
N ASN A 4 10.87 -5.99 -9.66
CA ASN A 4 10.57 -4.64 -9.21
C ASN A 4 11.48 -3.58 -9.85
N THR A 5 12.44 -4.00 -10.66
CA THR A 5 13.35 -3.13 -11.40
C THR A 5 13.38 -3.56 -12.88
N ASN A 6 13.79 -2.65 -13.73
CA ASN A 6 13.98 -2.93 -15.17
C ASN A 6 15.21 -3.80 -15.50
N GLY A 7 15.90 -4.34 -14.48
CA GLY A 7 17.14 -5.11 -14.64
C GLY A 7 18.41 -4.25 -14.69
N GLY A 8 18.30 -2.93 -14.64
CA GLY A 8 19.44 -1.99 -14.62
C GLY A 8 20.11 -1.83 -13.24
N GLY A 9 19.61 -2.51 -12.23
CA GLY A 9 19.95 -2.29 -10.83
C GLY A 9 18.92 -1.43 -10.13
N ASP A 10 19.22 -0.95 -8.95
CA ASP A 10 18.35 -0.05 -8.17
C ASP A 10 19.03 1.31 -7.98
N ASP A 11 18.68 2.25 -8.83
CA ASP A 11 19.17 3.64 -8.73
C ASP A 11 18.43 4.45 -7.64
N THR A 12 17.33 3.90 -7.12
CA THR A 12 16.50 4.58 -6.10
C THR A 12 16.89 4.23 -4.67
N GLY A 13 17.68 3.18 -4.45
CA GLY A 13 18.06 2.66 -3.14
C GLY A 13 16.93 1.94 -2.38
N LEU A 14 15.73 1.82 -2.98
CA LEU A 14 14.56 1.21 -2.34
C LEU A 14 14.62 -0.34 -2.35
N TYR A 15 15.32 -0.90 -3.33
CA TYR A 15 15.44 -2.35 -3.53
C TYR A 15 16.90 -2.77 -3.39
N GLN A 16 17.47 -2.54 -2.22
CA GLN A 16 18.85 -2.92 -1.91
C GLN A 16 19.08 -4.41 -2.19
N GLY A 17 20.12 -4.71 -2.95
CA GLY A 17 20.43 -6.08 -3.40
C GLY A 17 19.92 -6.43 -4.80
N ALA A 18 19.23 -5.51 -5.49
CA ALA A 18 18.92 -5.67 -6.91
C ALA A 18 20.22 -5.55 -7.73
N VAL A 19 20.74 -6.70 -8.18
CA VAL A 19 21.96 -6.75 -8.99
C VAL A 19 21.61 -6.48 -10.45
N ARG A 20 22.45 -5.67 -11.11
CA ARG A 20 22.30 -5.39 -12.55
C ARG A 20 22.35 -6.69 -13.35
N GLN A 21 21.31 -6.90 -14.16
CA GLN A 21 21.21 -8.07 -15.02
C GLN A 21 22.13 -7.95 -16.24
N ASN A 22 22.58 -9.11 -16.74
CA ASN A 22 23.35 -9.15 -17.98
C ASN A 22 22.51 -8.68 -19.16
N LEU A 23 23.05 -7.77 -19.97
CA LEU A 23 22.36 -7.23 -21.14
C LEU A 23 21.95 -8.32 -22.14
N ALA A 24 22.78 -9.35 -22.34
CA ALA A 24 22.44 -10.48 -23.19
C ALA A 24 21.27 -11.33 -22.67
N LEU A 25 21.00 -11.28 -21.36
CA LEU A 25 19.81 -11.88 -20.75
C LEU A 25 18.59 -11.00 -21.02
N LEU A 26 18.70 -9.69 -20.80
CA LEU A 26 17.61 -8.74 -21.02
C LEU A 26 17.13 -8.72 -22.47
N ASP A 27 18.06 -8.84 -23.43
CA ASP A 27 17.77 -8.87 -24.88
C ASP A 27 16.89 -10.08 -25.30
N ARG A 28 16.83 -11.12 -24.46
CA ARG A 28 16.01 -12.32 -24.72
C ARG A 28 14.58 -12.21 -24.18
N TYR A 29 14.26 -11.15 -23.46
CA TYR A 29 12.94 -10.95 -22.85
C TYR A 29 12.22 -9.75 -23.46
N MET A 30 10.93 -9.90 -23.67
CA MET A 30 10.04 -8.76 -23.88
C MET A 30 9.65 -8.21 -22.52
N ALA A 31 9.99 -6.95 -22.25
CA ALA A 31 9.64 -6.26 -21.02
C ALA A 31 8.24 -5.65 -21.14
N CYS A 32 7.44 -5.79 -20.10
CA CYS A 32 6.14 -5.14 -19.96
C CYS A 32 6.10 -4.49 -18.57
N GLU A 33 5.85 -3.20 -18.54
CA GLU A 33 5.63 -2.48 -17.29
C GLU A 33 4.18 -2.61 -16.82
N VAL A 34 4.00 -2.94 -15.54
CA VAL A 34 2.69 -3.11 -14.93
C VAL A 34 2.59 -2.19 -13.72
N GLY A 35 1.69 -1.21 -13.82
CA GLY A 35 1.36 -0.30 -12.72
C GLY A 35 0.40 -0.90 -11.69
N TYR A 36 -0.04 -0.07 -10.75
CA TYR A 36 -1.10 -0.44 -9.83
C TYR A 36 -2.44 -0.60 -10.57
N PRO A 37 -3.33 -1.52 -10.10
CA PRO A 37 -4.69 -1.61 -10.62
C PRO A 37 -5.46 -0.30 -10.42
N THR A 38 -6.51 -0.10 -11.20
CA THR A 38 -7.40 1.04 -10.99
C THR A 38 -8.15 0.92 -9.65
N PRO A 39 -8.61 2.04 -9.06
CA PRO A 39 -9.38 2.01 -7.81
C PRO A 39 -10.61 1.10 -7.89
N GLU A 40 -11.28 1.08 -9.03
CA GLU A 40 -12.46 0.23 -9.29
C GLU A 40 -12.08 -1.25 -9.24
N THR A 41 -10.99 -1.62 -9.90
CA THR A 41 -10.46 -2.99 -9.89
C THR A 41 -10.07 -3.44 -8.48
N GLU A 42 -9.44 -2.55 -7.69
CA GLU A 42 -9.08 -2.88 -6.31
C GLU A 42 -10.31 -3.03 -5.41
N LYS A 43 -11.36 -2.21 -5.59
CA LYS A 43 -12.64 -2.38 -4.89
C LYS A 43 -13.30 -3.71 -5.21
N GLU A 44 -13.40 -4.05 -6.50
CA GLU A 44 -13.95 -5.35 -6.93
C GLU A 44 -13.16 -6.52 -6.33
N LEU A 45 -11.84 -6.42 -6.29
CA LEU A 45 -10.97 -7.42 -5.69
C LEU A 45 -11.27 -7.60 -4.20
N LEU A 46 -11.42 -6.48 -3.45
CA LEU A 46 -11.77 -6.52 -2.02
C LEU A 46 -13.14 -7.16 -1.81
N PHE A 47 -14.16 -6.80 -2.60
CA PHE A 47 -15.52 -7.38 -2.47
C PHE A 47 -15.56 -8.86 -2.81
N ARG A 48 -14.80 -9.28 -3.83
CA ARG A 48 -14.71 -10.69 -4.19
C ARG A 48 -14.06 -11.52 -3.09
N GLN A 49 -13.04 -10.96 -2.43
CA GLN A 49 -12.28 -11.67 -1.41
C GLN A 49 -12.92 -11.59 -0.02
N PHE A 50 -13.59 -10.47 0.26
CA PHE A 50 -14.20 -10.17 1.55
C PHE A 50 -15.65 -9.69 1.39
N PRO A 51 -16.61 -10.60 1.13
CA PRO A 51 -18.02 -10.22 0.92
C PRO A 51 -18.66 -9.51 2.13
N ASN A 52 -18.09 -9.69 3.32
CA ASN A 52 -18.57 -9.07 4.56
C ASN A 52 -17.94 -7.69 4.83
N LEU A 53 -17.04 -7.20 3.96
CA LEU A 53 -16.45 -5.88 4.12
C LEU A 53 -17.45 -4.82 3.66
N PRO A 54 -17.83 -3.84 4.51
CA PRO A 54 -18.74 -2.77 4.10
C PRO A 54 -18.18 -1.96 2.94
N GLU A 55 -19.05 -1.56 2.02
CA GLU A 55 -18.65 -0.86 0.78
C GLU A 55 -17.91 0.44 1.05
N HIS A 56 -18.38 1.24 2.01
CA HIS A 56 -17.72 2.48 2.39
C HIS A 56 -16.32 2.24 2.96
N VAL A 57 -16.12 1.14 3.72
CA VAL A 57 -14.82 0.77 4.26
C VAL A 57 -13.86 0.38 3.13
N ALA A 58 -14.30 -0.46 2.19
CA ALA A 58 -13.50 -0.84 1.03
C ALA A 58 -13.10 0.38 0.19
N SER A 59 -14.04 1.30 -0.07
CA SER A 59 -13.78 2.54 -0.81
C SER A 59 -12.75 3.42 -0.10
N ASN A 60 -12.87 3.59 1.21
CA ASN A 60 -11.92 4.37 2.01
C ASN A 60 -10.55 3.72 2.07
N MET A 61 -10.47 2.39 2.16
CA MET A 61 -9.21 1.65 2.11
C MET A 61 -8.48 1.83 0.78
N VAL A 62 -9.20 1.79 -0.35
CA VAL A 62 -8.62 2.05 -1.67
C VAL A 62 -8.17 3.50 -1.81
N SER A 63 -8.97 4.47 -1.33
CA SER A 63 -8.59 5.90 -1.31
C SER A 63 -7.32 6.12 -0.50
N PHE A 64 -7.23 5.53 0.69
CA PHE A 64 -6.04 5.56 1.53
C PHE A 64 -4.82 4.97 0.80
N ALA A 65 -4.98 3.81 0.16
CA ALA A 65 -3.89 3.17 -0.58
C ALA A 65 -3.34 4.09 -1.70
N ASN A 66 -4.22 4.77 -2.41
CA ASN A 66 -3.83 5.70 -3.47
C ASN A 66 -3.10 6.94 -2.94
N GLU A 67 -3.55 7.50 -1.81
CA GLU A 67 -2.85 8.63 -1.18
C GLU A 67 -1.45 8.23 -0.69
N VAL A 68 -1.31 7.06 -0.05
CA VAL A 68 0.00 6.52 0.36
C VAL A 68 0.93 6.31 -0.84
N ARG A 69 0.41 5.81 -1.95
CA ARG A 69 1.19 5.62 -3.19
C ARG A 69 1.66 6.94 -3.79
N LYS A 70 0.80 7.96 -3.80
CA LYS A 70 1.18 9.31 -4.25
C LYS A 70 2.30 9.90 -3.39
N LEU A 71 2.18 9.78 -2.06
CA LEU A 71 3.23 10.24 -1.13
C LEU A 71 4.55 9.48 -1.31
N PHE A 72 4.49 8.18 -1.61
CA PHE A 72 5.67 7.36 -1.86
C PHE A 72 6.35 7.71 -3.20
N MET A 73 5.57 7.95 -4.26
CA MET A 73 6.11 8.28 -5.57
C MET A 73 6.68 9.70 -5.63
N GLY A 74 6.27 10.57 -4.69
CA GLY A 74 6.65 11.96 -4.64
C GLY A 74 6.07 12.78 -5.80
N ASP A 75 5.72 14.05 -5.56
CA ASP A 75 5.67 15.01 -6.65
C ASP A 75 7.10 15.43 -6.96
N ALA A 76 7.47 15.49 -8.22
CA ALA A 76 8.82 15.78 -8.70
C ALA A 76 9.41 17.12 -8.17
N ASP A 77 8.58 17.95 -7.55
CA ASP A 77 8.94 19.29 -7.06
C ASP A 77 9.04 19.41 -5.52
N SER A 78 8.72 18.35 -4.73
CA SER A 78 8.79 18.46 -3.27
C SER A 78 9.57 17.30 -2.64
N TYR A 79 10.82 17.58 -2.33
CA TYR A 79 11.72 16.68 -1.57
C TYR A 79 11.29 16.46 -0.10
N GLU A 80 10.27 17.17 0.40
CA GLU A 80 9.97 17.22 1.83
C GLU A 80 8.94 16.19 2.34
N ASN A 81 8.21 15.48 1.46
CA ASN A 81 7.12 14.59 1.89
C ASN A 81 7.17 13.17 1.32
N THR A 82 8.34 12.68 0.96
CA THR A 82 8.47 11.32 0.47
C THR A 82 8.51 10.34 1.64
N ILE A 83 7.56 9.42 1.69
CA ILE A 83 7.54 8.35 2.67
C ILE A 83 8.31 7.13 2.15
N GLU A 84 8.96 6.40 3.05
CA GLU A 84 9.79 5.24 2.72
C GLU A 84 9.02 3.94 2.50
N VAL A 85 7.70 3.96 2.70
CA VAL A 85 6.83 2.79 2.55
C VAL A 85 5.74 3.04 1.52
N THR A 86 5.40 2.01 0.75
CA THR A 86 4.27 2.04 -0.18
C THR A 86 3.26 0.96 0.16
N LEU A 87 2.00 1.17 -0.26
CA LEU A 87 0.90 0.25 -0.04
C LEU A 87 0.58 -0.49 -1.34
N SER A 88 1.14 -1.69 -1.50
CA SER A 88 0.82 -2.57 -2.62
C SER A 88 -0.61 -3.14 -2.48
N THR A 89 -1.20 -3.59 -3.60
CA THR A 89 -2.49 -4.30 -3.59
C THR A 89 -2.48 -5.51 -2.64
N ARG A 90 -1.35 -6.22 -2.53
CA ARG A 90 -1.18 -7.31 -1.54
C ARG A 90 -1.27 -6.80 -0.10
N THR A 91 -0.69 -5.64 0.18
CA THR A 91 -0.76 -5.02 1.52
C THR A 91 -2.17 -4.53 1.82
N LEU A 92 -2.88 -3.99 0.81
CA LEU A 92 -4.28 -3.58 0.92
C LEU A 92 -5.18 -4.77 1.29
N ILE A 93 -5.05 -5.89 0.59
CA ILE A 93 -5.77 -7.14 0.89
C ILE A 93 -5.46 -7.62 2.31
N ARG A 94 -4.20 -7.61 2.71
CA ARG A 94 -3.78 -8.00 4.08
C ARG A 94 -4.38 -7.07 5.13
N TRP A 95 -4.43 -5.78 4.87
CA TRP A 95 -5.05 -4.82 5.78
C TRP A 95 -6.53 -5.08 5.96
N ALA A 96 -7.27 -5.32 4.88
CA ALA A 96 -8.70 -5.68 4.92
C ALA A 96 -8.95 -6.98 5.69
N ASP A 97 -8.16 -8.03 5.44
CA ASP A 97 -8.24 -9.31 6.17
C ASP A 97 -8.01 -9.13 7.67
N LEU A 98 -6.98 -8.38 8.04
CA LEU A 98 -6.66 -8.10 9.44
C LEU A 98 -7.72 -7.23 10.11
N ALA A 99 -8.27 -6.23 9.41
CA ALA A 99 -9.33 -5.37 9.95
C ALA A 99 -10.58 -6.18 10.30
N LEU A 100 -10.99 -7.11 9.45
CA LEU A 100 -12.09 -8.01 9.72
C LEU A 100 -11.79 -8.96 10.89
N LYS A 101 -10.60 -9.53 10.94
CA LYS A 101 -10.17 -10.42 12.04
C LYS A 101 -10.10 -9.73 13.39
N PHE A 102 -9.74 -8.44 13.38
CA PHE A 102 -9.61 -7.66 14.60
C PHE A 102 -10.90 -6.91 14.99
N GLN A 103 -11.97 -7.01 14.20
CA GLN A 103 -13.25 -6.40 14.51
C GLN A 103 -13.76 -6.68 15.94
N PRO A 104 -13.62 -7.89 16.51
CA PRO A 104 -14.02 -8.16 17.89
C PRO A 104 -13.28 -7.34 18.94
N LEU A 105 -12.10 -6.82 18.64
CA LEU A 105 -11.31 -5.98 19.56
C LEU A 105 -11.94 -4.60 19.79
N ALA A 106 -12.87 -4.17 18.93
CA ALA A 106 -13.63 -2.94 19.13
C ALA A 106 -14.36 -2.93 20.49
N ASN A 107 -14.83 -4.09 20.94
CA ASN A 107 -15.46 -4.25 22.27
C ASN A 107 -14.48 -3.99 23.43
N GLN A 108 -13.19 -3.97 23.18
CA GLN A 108 -12.12 -3.70 24.14
C GLN A 108 -11.56 -2.26 23.99
N GLY A 109 -12.23 -1.41 23.20
CA GLY A 109 -11.78 -0.03 22.95
C GLY A 109 -10.60 0.09 21.98
N ILE A 110 -10.27 -0.97 21.24
CA ILE A 110 -9.21 -0.97 20.23
C ILE A 110 -9.86 -0.68 18.87
N GLU A 111 -9.37 0.33 18.16
CA GLU A 111 -9.85 0.67 16.82
C GLU A 111 -9.26 -0.34 15.80
N PRO A 112 -10.11 -1.20 15.17
CA PRO A 112 -9.62 -2.34 14.39
C PRO A 112 -8.84 -1.95 13.12
N LEU A 113 -9.23 -0.83 12.47
CA LEU A 113 -8.62 -0.39 11.22
C LEU A 113 -7.17 0.08 11.43
N SER A 114 -6.94 0.94 12.43
CA SER A 114 -5.59 1.42 12.77
C SER A 114 -4.74 0.28 13.32
N TYR A 115 -5.30 -0.57 14.16
CA TYR A 115 -4.61 -1.73 14.71
C TYR A 115 -4.18 -2.73 13.63
N ALA A 116 -5.01 -2.93 12.60
CA ALA A 116 -4.69 -3.74 11.44
C ALA A 116 -3.64 -3.07 10.53
N LEU A 117 -3.76 -1.74 10.32
CA LEU A 117 -2.81 -0.99 9.52
C LEU A 117 -1.40 -1.06 10.09
N ASP A 118 -1.26 -0.95 11.41
CA ASP A 118 0.04 -1.08 12.07
C ASP A 118 0.74 -2.39 11.67
N ARG A 119 0.02 -3.50 11.67
CA ARG A 119 0.56 -4.82 11.36
C ARG A 119 0.76 -5.06 9.87
N ALA A 120 -0.09 -4.49 9.05
CA ALA A 120 0.03 -4.64 7.60
C ALA A 120 1.17 -3.79 7.04
N LEU A 121 1.34 -2.56 7.54
CA LEU A 121 2.22 -1.55 6.95
C LEU A 121 3.03 -0.74 7.98
N ALA A 122 2.36 -0.07 8.93
CA ALA A 122 2.95 1.04 9.67
C ALA A 122 4.11 0.64 10.60
N PHE A 123 4.16 -0.59 11.09
CA PHE A 123 5.31 -1.07 11.88
C PHE A 123 6.62 -1.23 11.08
N LYS A 124 6.55 -1.17 9.75
CA LYS A 124 7.72 -1.17 8.87
C LYS A 124 8.24 0.24 8.58
N ALA A 125 7.46 1.25 8.94
CA ALA A 125 7.76 2.65 8.70
C ALA A 125 8.48 3.30 9.89
N THR A 126 9.15 4.42 9.62
CA THR A 126 9.70 5.27 10.67
C THR A 126 8.59 5.86 11.54
N ARG A 127 8.94 6.37 12.73
CA ARG A 127 7.97 6.97 13.64
C ARG A 127 7.19 8.15 13.01
N PRO A 128 7.85 9.11 12.31
CA PRO A 128 7.15 10.20 11.64
C PRO A 128 6.16 9.70 10.59
N THR A 129 6.58 8.78 9.71
CA THR A 129 5.73 8.19 8.68
C THR A 129 4.54 7.44 9.30
N ARG A 130 4.76 6.72 10.40
CA ARG A 130 3.66 6.05 11.12
C ARG A 130 2.62 7.04 11.62
N ALA A 131 3.05 8.15 12.24
CA ALA A 131 2.13 9.20 12.69
C ALA A 131 1.30 9.76 11.53
N MET A 132 1.96 10.07 10.41
CA MET A 132 1.29 10.54 9.19
C MET A 132 0.27 9.51 8.63
N LEU A 133 0.61 8.22 8.62
CA LEU A 133 -0.33 7.17 8.19
C LEU A 133 -1.56 7.10 9.10
N HIS A 134 -1.40 7.25 10.42
CA HIS A 134 -2.53 7.30 11.35
C HIS A 134 -3.40 8.53 11.16
N GLU A 135 -2.82 9.71 10.96
CA GLU A 135 -3.57 10.93 10.65
C GLU A 135 -4.35 10.78 9.33
N LEU A 136 -3.74 10.17 8.33
CA LEU A 136 -4.38 9.93 7.05
C LEU A 136 -5.58 8.98 7.17
N VAL A 137 -5.46 7.90 7.97
CA VAL A 137 -6.60 7.01 8.27
C VAL A 137 -7.71 7.79 8.94
N GLN A 138 -7.40 8.53 10.01
CA GLN A 138 -8.40 9.32 10.71
C GLN A 138 -9.11 10.29 9.77
N ARG A 139 -8.37 11.00 8.92
CA ARG A 139 -8.95 11.94 7.95
C ARG A 139 -9.87 11.26 6.94
N ILE A 140 -9.47 10.12 6.37
CA ILE A 140 -10.25 9.43 5.33
C ILE A 140 -11.47 8.74 5.92
N PHE A 141 -11.36 8.14 7.10
CA PHE A 141 -12.45 7.42 7.73
C PHE A 141 -13.36 8.30 8.59
N ALA A 142 -12.90 9.46 9.09
CA ALA A 142 -13.74 10.40 9.85
C ALA A 142 -14.76 11.16 8.97
N VAL A 143 -14.52 11.27 7.67
CA VAL A 143 -15.46 11.90 6.73
C VAL A 143 -16.70 11.03 6.45
N THR A 144 -16.73 9.81 6.95
CA THR A 144 -17.79 8.81 6.66
C THR A 144 -18.76 8.59 7.83
N PHE A 145 -18.68 9.41 8.91
CA PHE A 145 -19.60 9.36 10.04
C PHE A 145 -20.53 10.55 10.06
#